data_7b64f10f97558c60442754aa6ba9e9e5
#
_entry.id   7b64f10f97558c60442754aa6ba9e9e5
#
_cell.length_a   1.000
_cell.length_b   1.000
_cell.length_c   1.000
_cell.angle_alpha   90.00
_cell.angle_beta   90.00
_cell.angle_gamma   90.00
#
_symmetry.space_group_name_H-M   'P 1'
#
loop_
_entity.id
_entity.type
_entity.pdbx_description
1 polymer ?
#
loop_
_entity_poly.entity_id
_entity_poly.type
_entity_poly.pdbx_seq_one_letter_code
_entity_poly.pdbx_strand_id
1 'polypeptide(L)'
;LHRLIRRQRQMCIRDRVKEELRMISDARKRGIDVTLDTSYPYNAKGADLAWIPTWAMAEGTKKLIERLKGDQKFRERLKKEVKENMEGFNAEYGWEDSLILDVKLEKNKDLIGKSAAEAARIRGKDPCDLWFDLLIEGEDIWGVAFAMSEDDLREVIRYPYTMISSDASVTEPVETAVSRHHPREYAVFPRFIRKYVIEENLLTMEEAVRRITSAPASRLGLMDRGLIRPGFWADIVVFDPINLREKATYKDPVQYPEGIEYVIVNGVITVEKGKHTGALAGKPLKHQVELP
;
A
#
# COMPACT_ATOMS: atom_id res chain seq x y z
N LEU A 1 -5.33 25.59 16.31
CA LEU A 1 -5.01 24.45 17.20
C LEU A 1 -4.85 23.16 16.40
N HIS A 2 -5.79 22.76 15.55
CA HIS A 2 -5.71 21.56 14.69
C HIS A 2 -4.47 21.50 13.77
N ARG A 3 -4.04 22.63 13.19
CA ARG A 3 -2.81 22.69 12.36
C ARG A 3 -1.53 22.52 13.18
N LEU A 4 -1.50 23.02 14.40
CA LEU A 4 -0.35 22.89 15.33
C LEU A 4 -0.22 21.44 15.82
N ILE A 5 -1.36 20.81 16.18
CA ILE A 5 -1.41 19.40 16.58
C ILE A 5 -0.99 18.48 15.43
N ARG A 6 -1.43 18.74 14.18
CA ARG A 6 -0.96 18.01 12.99
C ARG A 6 0.57 18.14 12.77
N ARG A 7 1.15 19.33 12.99
CA ARG A 7 2.61 19.53 12.87
C ARG A 7 3.39 18.78 13.94
N GLN A 8 2.94 18.79 15.19
CA GLN A 8 3.56 18.01 16.27
C GLN A 8 3.43 16.50 16.02
N ARG A 9 2.29 16.06 15.52
CA ARG A 9 2.05 14.67 15.11
C ARG A 9 3.00 14.20 14.01
N GLN A 10 3.17 14.99 12.95
CA GLN A 10 4.15 14.70 11.88
C GLN A 10 5.59 14.68 12.40
N MET A 11 5.94 15.55 13.35
CA MET A 11 7.27 15.52 13.97
C MET A 11 7.51 14.23 14.76
N CYS A 12 6.54 13.77 15.56
CA CYS A 12 6.67 12.53 16.34
C CYS A 12 6.75 11.26 15.46
N ILE A 13 6.12 11.25 14.30
CA ILE A 13 6.22 10.16 13.33
C ILE A 13 7.59 10.16 12.65
N ARG A 14 8.07 11.32 12.22
CA ARG A 14 9.41 11.50 11.62
C ARG A 14 10.54 11.04 12.53
N ASP A 15 10.44 11.32 13.82
CA ASP A 15 11.43 10.87 14.78
C ASP A 15 11.43 9.35 14.94
N ARG A 16 10.28 8.69 14.82
CA ARG A 16 10.16 7.22 14.88
C ARG A 16 10.85 6.53 13.72
N VAL A 17 10.62 6.94 12.47
CA VAL A 17 11.28 6.34 11.31
C VAL A 17 12.79 6.45 11.40
N LYS A 18 13.31 7.61 11.78
CA LYS A 18 14.76 7.79 11.97
C LYS A 18 15.33 6.90 13.08
N GLU A 19 14.60 6.75 14.19
CA GLU A 19 14.99 5.88 15.28
C GLU A 19 14.96 4.40 14.84
N GLU A 20 13.94 3.95 14.11
CA GLU A 20 13.87 2.60 13.55
C GLU A 20 15.05 2.31 12.62
N LEU A 21 15.36 3.22 11.69
CA LEU A 21 16.52 3.10 10.80
C LEU A 21 17.85 3.08 11.57
N ARG A 22 17.95 3.83 12.68
CA ARG A 22 19.11 3.80 13.57
C ARG A 22 19.23 2.43 14.26
N MET A 23 18.13 1.89 14.80
CA MET A 23 18.14 0.56 15.44
C MET A 23 18.60 -0.53 14.49
N ILE A 24 18.15 -0.50 13.22
CA ILE A 24 18.57 -1.44 12.18
C ILE A 24 20.05 -1.27 11.86
N SER A 25 20.51 -0.02 11.73
CA SER A 25 21.94 0.27 11.49
C SER A 25 22.81 -0.25 12.63
N ASP A 26 22.39 -0.10 13.88
CA ASP A 26 23.11 -0.59 15.05
C ASP A 26 23.07 -2.14 15.15
N ALA A 27 21.98 -2.77 14.74
CA ALA A 27 21.92 -4.22 14.62
C ALA A 27 22.94 -4.74 13.58
N ARG A 28 23.00 -4.09 12.40
CA ARG A 28 23.98 -4.42 11.36
C ARG A 28 25.44 -4.23 11.81
N LYS A 29 25.75 -3.15 12.55
CA LYS A 29 27.09 -2.94 13.14
C LYS A 29 27.49 -4.07 14.08
N ARG A 30 26.54 -4.73 14.73
CA ARG A 30 26.75 -5.90 15.57
C ARG A 30 26.83 -7.22 14.80
N GLY A 31 26.82 -7.17 13.46
CA GLY A 31 26.92 -8.36 12.61
C GLY A 31 25.58 -9.04 12.31
N ILE A 32 24.45 -8.47 12.72
CA ILE A 32 23.12 -9.03 12.41
C ILE A 32 22.76 -8.69 10.96
N ASP A 33 22.52 -9.71 10.14
CA ASP A 33 22.07 -9.53 8.77
C ASP A 33 20.57 -9.21 8.73
N VAL A 34 20.23 -7.93 8.78
CA VAL A 34 18.87 -7.40 8.71
C VAL A 34 18.75 -6.46 7.51
N THR A 35 17.68 -6.62 6.74
CA THR A 35 17.27 -5.73 5.63
C THR A 35 15.84 -5.30 5.84
N LEU A 36 15.44 -4.26 5.12
CA LEU A 36 14.08 -3.77 5.10
C LEU A 36 13.43 -4.06 3.75
N ASP A 37 12.13 -4.24 3.76
CA ASP A 37 11.31 -3.94 2.61
C ASP A 37 10.35 -2.82 2.96
N THR A 38 10.12 -1.90 2.02
CA THR A 38 9.05 -0.93 2.17
C THR A 38 7.85 -1.41 1.38
N SER A 39 6.74 -1.51 2.09
CA SER A 39 5.49 -2.01 1.54
C SER A 39 4.84 -1.00 0.59
N TYR A 40 5.49 -0.65 -0.47
CA TYR A 40 5.04 0.25 -1.54
C TYR A 40 5.33 1.75 -1.32
N PRO A 41 5.76 2.45 -2.36
CA PRO A 41 6.00 3.89 -2.33
C PRO A 41 4.69 4.71 -2.47
N TYR A 42 3.73 4.50 -1.58
CA TYR A 42 2.48 5.24 -1.49
C TYR A 42 2.27 5.74 -0.06
N ASN A 43 1.61 6.86 0.09
CA ASN A 43 1.35 7.50 1.37
C ASN A 43 -0.03 7.15 1.98
N ALA A 44 -0.76 6.23 1.38
CA ALA A 44 -2.02 5.74 1.89
C ALA A 44 -2.08 4.22 1.92
N LYS A 45 -2.66 3.68 2.97
CA LYS A 45 -2.93 2.25 3.17
C LYS A 45 -4.41 1.95 2.94
N GLY A 46 -4.76 0.71 2.61
CA GLY A 46 -6.15 0.25 2.63
C GLY A 46 -6.78 0.48 4.02
N ALA A 47 -7.97 0.98 4.05
CA ALA A 47 -8.72 1.23 5.28
C ALA A 47 -10.17 0.80 5.10
N ASP A 48 -10.50 -0.30 5.71
CA ASP A 48 -11.87 -0.81 5.83
C ASP A 48 -12.36 -0.71 7.29
N LEU A 49 -12.15 -1.75 8.07
CA LEU A 49 -12.51 -1.81 9.49
C LEU A 49 -11.31 -1.66 10.43
N ALA A 50 -10.14 -1.23 9.92
CA ALA A 50 -8.89 -1.20 10.68
C ALA A 50 -8.91 -0.29 11.93
N TRP A 51 -9.86 0.64 12.01
CA TRP A 51 -10.06 1.53 13.15
C TRP A 51 -11.01 0.98 14.22
N ILE A 52 -11.68 -0.16 13.96
CA ILE A 52 -12.52 -0.83 14.96
C ILE A 52 -11.62 -1.61 15.92
N PRO A 53 -11.74 -1.41 17.24
CA PRO A 53 -10.99 -2.15 18.23
C PRO A 53 -11.20 -3.67 18.11
N THR A 54 -10.13 -4.44 18.26
CA THR A 54 -10.15 -5.90 18.10
C THR A 54 -11.17 -6.61 19.00
N TRP A 55 -11.40 -6.09 20.22
CA TRP A 55 -12.41 -6.66 21.13
C TRP A 55 -13.84 -6.58 20.56
N ALA A 56 -14.14 -5.54 19.76
CA ALA A 56 -15.45 -5.40 19.14
C ALA A 56 -15.63 -6.38 17.96
N MET A 57 -14.53 -6.82 17.35
CA MET A 57 -14.50 -7.80 16.27
C MET A 57 -14.30 -9.24 16.73
N ALA A 58 -14.10 -9.50 18.01
CA ALA A 58 -13.73 -10.82 18.55
C ALA A 58 -14.72 -11.93 18.17
N GLU A 59 -16.00 -11.62 18.03
CA GLU A 59 -17.06 -12.55 17.61
C GLU A 59 -17.42 -12.43 16.13
N GLY A 60 -16.63 -11.67 15.35
CA GLY A 60 -16.80 -11.47 13.92
C GLY A 60 -17.77 -10.33 13.56
N THR A 61 -17.72 -9.91 12.28
CA THR A 61 -18.46 -8.75 11.77
C THR A 61 -19.98 -8.89 11.94
N LYS A 62 -20.53 -10.09 11.77
CA LYS A 62 -21.98 -10.33 11.94
C LYS A 62 -22.44 -9.98 13.35
N LYS A 63 -21.69 -10.40 14.36
CA LYS A 63 -22.01 -10.12 15.77
C LYS A 63 -21.82 -8.65 16.11
N LEU A 64 -20.78 -8.02 15.57
CA LEU A 64 -20.59 -6.58 15.67
C LEU A 64 -21.84 -5.83 15.19
N ILE A 65 -22.34 -6.15 14.00
CA ILE A 65 -23.53 -5.52 13.42
C ILE A 65 -24.78 -5.76 14.29
N GLU A 66 -24.99 -6.97 14.79
CA GLU A 66 -26.10 -7.29 15.70
C GLU A 66 -26.05 -6.39 16.96
N ARG A 67 -24.87 -6.26 17.55
CA ARG A 67 -24.69 -5.43 18.75
C ARG A 67 -24.85 -3.93 18.46
N LEU A 68 -24.34 -3.45 17.33
CA LEU A 68 -24.55 -2.06 16.90
C LEU A 68 -26.02 -1.71 16.73
N LYS A 69 -26.86 -2.70 16.32
CA LYS A 69 -28.32 -2.51 16.17
C LYS A 69 -29.09 -2.52 17.51
N GLY A 70 -28.71 -3.40 18.42
CA GLY A 70 -29.52 -3.74 19.60
C GLY A 70 -28.95 -3.32 20.95
N ASP A 71 -27.70 -2.93 21.03
CA ASP A 71 -27.00 -2.62 22.30
C ASP A 71 -26.44 -1.19 22.28
N GLN A 72 -27.24 -0.26 22.80
CA GLN A 72 -26.87 1.17 22.86
C GLN A 72 -25.58 1.39 23.69
N LYS A 73 -25.39 0.66 24.79
CA LYS A 73 -24.20 0.80 25.63
C LYS A 73 -22.94 0.34 24.90
N PHE A 74 -23.05 -0.74 24.12
CA PHE A 74 -21.98 -1.21 23.27
C PHE A 74 -21.64 -0.15 22.20
N ARG A 75 -22.65 0.39 21.51
CA ARG A 75 -22.48 1.43 20.48
C ARG A 75 -21.76 2.66 21.03
N GLU A 76 -22.17 3.14 22.20
CA GLU A 76 -21.55 4.31 22.85
C GLU A 76 -20.10 4.05 23.27
N ARG A 77 -19.85 2.89 23.88
CA ARG A 77 -18.48 2.49 24.23
C ARG A 77 -17.59 2.40 22.99
N LEU A 78 -18.07 1.73 21.94
CA LEU A 78 -17.32 1.57 20.71
C LEU A 78 -17.07 2.93 20.05
N LYS A 79 -18.09 3.79 20.00
CA LYS A 79 -17.97 5.16 19.47
C LYS A 79 -16.90 5.97 20.17
N LYS A 80 -16.82 5.88 21.50
CA LYS A 80 -15.80 6.56 22.29
C LYS A 80 -14.40 6.11 21.89
N GLU A 81 -14.13 4.81 21.86
CA GLU A 81 -12.80 4.27 21.50
C GLU A 81 -12.45 4.57 20.03
N VAL A 82 -13.39 4.43 19.10
CA VAL A 82 -13.16 4.77 17.70
C VAL A 82 -12.81 6.25 17.55
N LYS A 83 -13.48 7.15 18.25
CA LYS A 83 -13.11 8.58 18.26
C LYS A 83 -11.71 8.81 18.84
N GLU A 84 -11.37 8.16 19.93
CA GLU A 84 -10.02 8.24 20.49
C GLU A 84 -8.96 7.77 19.47
N ASN A 85 -9.23 6.72 18.70
CA ASN A 85 -8.34 6.22 17.66
C ASN A 85 -8.25 7.14 16.43
N MET A 86 -9.33 7.81 16.04
CA MET A 86 -9.41 8.64 14.83
C MET A 86 -9.13 10.13 15.07
N GLU A 87 -9.41 10.62 16.27
CA GLU A 87 -9.32 12.05 16.64
C GLU A 87 -8.32 12.29 17.77
N GLY A 88 -7.90 11.24 18.47
CA GLY A 88 -6.98 11.29 19.60
C GLY A 88 -5.57 11.75 19.23
N PHE A 89 -4.79 12.13 20.24
CA PHE A 89 -3.41 12.64 20.06
C PHE A 89 -2.49 11.65 19.32
N ASN A 90 -2.71 10.35 19.50
CA ASN A 90 -1.94 9.28 18.86
C ASN A 90 -2.60 8.70 17.61
N ALA A 91 -3.69 9.28 17.11
CA ALA A 91 -4.34 8.78 15.91
C ALA A 91 -3.39 8.92 14.70
N GLU A 92 -3.15 7.86 13.96
CA GLU A 92 -2.29 7.87 12.77
C GLU A 92 -2.91 8.69 11.64
N TYR A 93 -4.24 8.67 11.52
CA TYR A 93 -5.03 9.39 10.52
C TYR A 93 -6.41 9.70 11.12
N GLY A 94 -7.13 10.62 10.50
CA GLY A 94 -8.46 11.03 10.94
C GLY A 94 -9.53 10.84 9.85
N TRP A 95 -10.73 11.27 10.16
CA TRP A 95 -11.87 11.19 9.24
C TRP A 95 -11.68 11.96 7.93
N GLU A 96 -10.92 13.06 7.97
CA GLU A 96 -10.55 13.84 6.77
C GLU A 96 -9.52 13.14 5.91
N ASP A 97 -8.69 12.28 6.52
CA ASP A 97 -7.62 11.56 5.85
C ASP A 97 -8.08 10.20 5.29
N SER A 98 -9.33 9.81 5.53
CA SER A 98 -9.92 8.55 5.07
C SER A 98 -10.80 8.79 3.85
N LEU A 99 -10.42 8.24 2.70
CA LEU A 99 -11.12 8.40 1.42
C LEU A 99 -11.93 7.16 1.09
N ILE A 100 -13.22 7.34 0.79
CA ILE A 100 -14.11 6.27 0.30
C ILE A 100 -13.86 6.08 -1.19
N LEU A 101 -13.41 4.90 -1.58
CA LEU A 101 -13.10 4.57 -2.99
C LEU A 101 -14.19 3.76 -3.66
N ASP A 102 -14.92 2.95 -2.90
CA ASP A 102 -16.05 2.18 -3.41
C ASP A 102 -17.04 1.83 -2.30
N VAL A 103 -18.28 1.59 -2.69
CA VAL A 103 -19.41 1.20 -1.84
C VAL A 103 -20.28 0.16 -2.55
N LYS A 104 -20.89 -0.72 -1.77
CA LYS A 104 -21.73 -1.79 -2.32
C LYS A 104 -23.12 -1.31 -2.76
N LEU A 105 -23.75 -0.45 -1.96
CA LEU A 105 -25.14 -0.06 -2.16
C LEU A 105 -25.27 1.15 -3.06
N GLU A 106 -26.15 1.07 -4.08
CA GLU A 106 -26.37 2.13 -5.07
C GLU A 106 -26.67 3.49 -4.44
N LYS A 107 -27.48 3.50 -3.36
CA LYS A 107 -27.87 4.72 -2.63
C LYS A 107 -26.72 5.48 -1.97
N ASN A 108 -25.53 4.85 -1.87
CA ASN A 108 -24.37 5.42 -1.22
C ASN A 108 -23.25 5.77 -2.22
N LYS A 109 -23.44 5.56 -3.52
CA LYS A 109 -22.43 5.86 -4.55
C LYS A 109 -22.03 7.33 -4.63
N ASP A 110 -22.88 8.25 -4.17
CA ASP A 110 -22.56 9.67 -4.05
C ASP A 110 -21.45 9.95 -3.02
N LEU A 111 -21.12 8.98 -2.16
CA LEU A 111 -20.04 9.07 -1.19
C LEU A 111 -18.67 8.68 -1.78
N ILE A 112 -18.62 8.07 -2.96
CA ILE A 112 -17.36 7.70 -3.62
C ILE A 112 -16.53 8.95 -3.93
N GLY A 113 -15.24 8.91 -3.60
CA GLY A 113 -14.31 10.03 -3.76
C GLY A 113 -14.42 11.10 -2.68
N LYS A 114 -15.23 10.88 -1.63
CA LYS A 114 -15.36 11.76 -0.47
C LYS A 114 -14.51 11.25 0.69
N SER A 115 -14.03 12.17 1.54
CA SER A 115 -13.51 11.76 2.83
C SER A 115 -14.65 11.28 3.75
N ALA A 116 -14.30 10.47 4.77
CA ALA A 116 -15.28 10.04 5.75
C ALA A 116 -15.95 11.23 6.47
N ALA A 117 -15.22 12.31 6.70
CA ALA A 117 -15.76 13.55 7.28
C ALA A 117 -16.69 14.29 6.30
N GLU A 118 -16.36 14.36 5.01
CA GLU A 118 -17.24 14.92 3.99
C GLU A 118 -18.53 14.10 3.85
N ALA A 119 -18.42 12.78 3.80
CA ALA A 119 -19.56 11.87 3.75
C ALA A 119 -20.51 12.08 4.94
N ALA A 120 -19.94 12.25 6.14
CA ALA A 120 -20.72 12.53 7.35
C ALA A 120 -21.46 13.88 7.27
N ARG A 121 -20.81 14.92 6.75
CA ARG A 121 -21.45 16.21 6.51
C ARG A 121 -22.60 16.13 5.51
N ILE A 122 -22.42 15.37 4.41
CA ILE A 122 -23.47 15.13 3.40
C ILE A 122 -24.68 14.44 4.04
N ARG A 123 -24.47 13.52 4.95
CA ARG A 123 -25.55 12.79 5.65
C ARG A 123 -26.06 13.51 6.91
N GLY A 124 -25.49 14.66 7.30
CA GLY A 124 -25.86 15.39 8.51
C GLY A 124 -25.62 14.60 9.81
N LYS A 125 -24.58 13.74 9.83
CA LYS A 125 -24.27 12.82 10.94
C LYS A 125 -22.85 13.03 11.45
N ASP A 126 -22.60 12.56 12.67
CA ASP A 126 -21.25 12.36 13.18
C ASP A 126 -20.54 11.28 12.33
N PRO A 127 -19.25 11.41 12.00
CA PRO A 127 -18.54 10.45 11.15
C PRO A 127 -18.61 9.01 11.65
N CYS A 128 -18.47 8.80 12.96
CA CYS A 128 -18.54 7.48 13.56
C CYS A 128 -19.96 6.89 13.47
N ASP A 129 -20.98 7.69 13.71
CA ASP A 129 -22.37 7.24 13.58
C ASP A 129 -22.72 6.90 12.13
N LEU A 130 -22.29 7.72 11.17
CA LEU A 130 -22.47 7.39 9.76
C LEU A 130 -21.85 6.03 9.44
N TRP A 131 -20.62 5.80 9.88
CA TRP A 131 -19.92 4.55 9.58
C TRP A 131 -20.62 3.33 10.19
N PHE A 132 -21.08 3.44 11.42
CA PHE A 132 -21.89 2.37 12.04
C PHE A 132 -23.20 2.11 11.30
N ASP A 133 -23.85 3.16 10.85
CA ASP A 133 -25.10 3.02 10.10
C ASP A 133 -24.86 2.36 8.73
N LEU A 134 -23.78 2.70 8.03
CA LEU A 134 -23.39 2.05 6.79
C LEU A 134 -23.09 0.55 7.00
N LEU A 135 -22.40 0.19 8.06
CA LEU A 135 -22.18 -1.23 8.44
C LEU A 135 -23.50 -1.95 8.74
N ILE A 136 -24.41 -1.31 9.47
CA ILE A 136 -25.73 -1.84 9.80
C ILE A 136 -26.59 -2.06 8.55
N GLU A 137 -26.46 -1.21 7.54
CA GLU A 137 -27.14 -1.32 6.26
C GLU A 137 -26.60 -2.49 5.41
N GLY A 138 -25.47 -3.08 5.79
CA GLY A 138 -24.80 -4.12 5.02
C GLY A 138 -23.88 -3.56 3.94
N GLU A 139 -23.45 -2.31 4.12
CA GLU A 139 -22.44 -1.70 3.24
C GLU A 139 -21.10 -2.41 3.41
N ASP A 140 -20.41 -2.58 2.31
CA ASP A 140 -19.04 -3.04 2.25
C ASP A 140 -18.21 -1.89 1.65
N ILE A 141 -17.62 -1.09 2.54
CA ILE A 141 -16.91 0.12 2.15
C ILE A 141 -15.46 -0.24 1.88
N TRP A 142 -14.99 0.16 0.71
CA TRP A 142 -13.57 0.12 0.37
C TRP A 142 -12.99 1.54 0.41
N GLY A 143 -11.86 1.70 1.05
CA GLY A 143 -11.24 3.00 1.18
C GLY A 143 -9.74 2.94 1.44
N VAL A 144 -9.13 4.11 1.50
CA VAL A 144 -7.72 4.29 1.90
C VAL A 144 -7.61 5.34 2.98
N ALA A 145 -6.62 5.17 3.86
CA ALA A 145 -6.25 6.16 4.85
C ALA A 145 -4.86 6.73 4.53
N PHE A 146 -4.76 8.06 4.43
CA PHE A 146 -3.49 8.77 4.23
C PHE A 146 -2.74 8.87 5.56
N ALA A 147 -2.24 7.72 6.02
CA ALA A 147 -1.59 7.55 7.31
C ALA A 147 -0.07 7.73 7.27
N MET A 148 0.53 7.68 6.08
CA MET A 148 1.97 7.71 5.91
C MET A 148 2.46 9.05 5.35
N SER A 149 3.67 9.44 5.74
CA SER A 149 4.32 10.66 5.30
C SER A 149 5.21 10.38 4.08
N GLU A 150 5.11 11.21 3.05
CA GLU A 150 6.03 11.17 1.90
C GLU A 150 7.49 11.43 2.30
N ASP A 151 7.72 12.24 3.35
CA ASP A 151 9.08 12.49 3.84
C ASP A 151 9.66 11.24 4.52
N ASP A 152 8.85 10.51 5.28
CA ASP A 152 9.26 9.24 5.88
C ASP A 152 9.54 8.17 4.83
N LEU A 153 8.72 8.12 3.77
CA LEU A 153 8.98 7.25 2.62
C LEU A 153 10.32 7.57 1.97
N ARG A 154 10.65 8.86 1.79
CA ARG A 154 11.95 9.27 1.23
C ARG A 154 13.11 8.84 2.11
N GLU A 155 13.00 8.95 3.45
CA GLU A 155 14.02 8.48 4.38
C GLU A 155 14.22 6.95 4.28
N VAL A 156 13.12 6.19 4.26
CA VAL A 156 13.17 4.73 4.09
C VAL A 156 13.75 4.34 2.72
N ILE A 157 13.35 5.03 1.66
CA ILE A 157 13.87 4.78 0.29
C ILE A 157 15.37 5.10 0.21
N ARG A 158 15.86 6.15 0.87
CA ARG A 158 17.31 6.46 0.89
C ARG A 158 18.12 5.45 1.67
N TYR A 159 17.52 4.75 2.61
CA TYR A 159 18.26 3.80 3.44
C TYR A 159 18.84 2.63 2.61
N PRO A 160 20.16 2.35 2.67
CA PRO A 160 20.84 1.49 1.69
C PRO A 160 20.43 0.02 1.72
N TYR A 161 19.79 -0.42 2.78
CA TYR A 161 19.35 -1.82 2.96
C TYR A 161 17.85 -1.99 2.77
N THR A 162 17.18 -1.02 2.17
CA THR A 162 15.75 -1.11 1.84
C THR A 162 15.54 -1.70 0.45
N MET A 163 14.71 -2.69 0.35
CA MET A 163 14.13 -3.21 -0.90
C MET A 163 12.74 -2.61 -1.11
N ILE A 164 12.25 -2.61 -2.33
CA ILE A 164 10.91 -2.12 -2.65
C ILE A 164 10.00 -3.31 -2.88
N SER A 165 8.90 -3.34 -2.14
CA SER A 165 7.86 -4.35 -2.27
C SER A 165 6.54 -3.72 -2.74
N SER A 166 5.66 -4.53 -3.34
CA SER A 166 4.38 -4.03 -3.84
C SER A 166 3.26 -4.13 -2.80
N ASP A 167 3.35 -5.09 -1.88
CA ASP A 167 2.21 -5.47 -1.02
C ASP A 167 0.93 -5.72 -1.87
N ALA A 168 1.13 -6.22 -3.10
CA ALA A 168 0.06 -6.49 -4.03
C ALA A 168 -0.38 -7.95 -3.93
N SER A 169 -1.67 -8.18 -4.13
CA SER A 169 -2.23 -9.51 -4.38
C SER A 169 -1.97 -9.94 -5.84
N VAL A 170 -2.27 -11.18 -6.17
CA VAL A 170 -2.41 -11.58 -7.56
C VAL A 170 -3.64 -10.88 -8.13
N THR A 171 -3.44 -10.03 -9.12
CA THR A 171 -4.48 -9.19 -9.71
C THR A 171 -4.95 -9.74 -11.04
N GLU A 172 -6.19 -9.40 -11.40
CA GLU A 172 -6.74 -9.65 -12.71
C GLU A 172 -6.13 -8.72 -13.75
N PRO A 173 -6.10 -9.13 -15.04
CA PRO A 173 -5.80 -8.20 -16.12
C PRO A 173 -6.76 -7.01 -16.11
N VAL A 174 -6.27 -5.81 -16.51
CA VAL A 174 -7.08 -4.57 -16.53
C VAL A 174 -8.40 -4.74 -17.27
N GLU A 175 -8.40 -5.54 -18.35
CA GLU A 175 -9.57 -5.77 -19.20
C GLU A 175 -10.68 -6.60 -18.52
N THR A 176 -10.35 -7.32 -17.46
CA THR A 176 -11.28 -8.25 -16.77
C THR A 176 -11.42 -7.92 -15.28
N ALA A 177 -10.69 -6.94 -14.79
CA ALA A 177 -10.68 -6.59 -13.37
C ALA A 177 -12.06 -6.09 -12.91
N VAL A 178 -12.60 -6.76 -11.91
CA VAL A 178 -13.90 -6.42 -11.30
C VAL A 178 -13.78 -6.17 -9.80
N SER A 179 -12.62 -6.48 -9.22
CA SER A 179 -12.37 -6.32 -7.81
C SER A 179 -11.88 -4.92 -7.46
N ARG A 180 -11.91 -4.62 -6.18
CA ARG A 180 -11.45 -3.35 -5.61
C ARG A 180 -9.94 -3.42 -5.44
N HIS A 181 -9.23 -2.44 -6.00
CA HIS A 181 -7.79 -2.43 -6.03
C HIS A 181 -7.20 -1.17 -5.39
N HIS A 182 -6.01 -1.32 -4.84
CA HIS A 182 -5.14 -0.19 -4.53
C HIS A 182 -4.22 0.06 -5.74
N PRO A 183 -3.88 1.33 -6.09
CA PRO A 183 -3.02 1.61 -7.26
C PRO A 183 -1.66 0.90 -7.20
N ARG A 184 -1.18 0.53 -6.02
CA ARG A 184 0.06 -0.25 -5.84
C ARG A 184 0.06 -1.58 -6.60
N GLU A 185 -1.09 -2.16 -6.83
CA GLU A 185 -1.21 -3.48 -7.46
C GLU A 185 -0.79 -3.45 -8.94
N TYR A 186 -0.91 -2.28 -9.58
CA TYR A 186 -0.56 -2.11 -10.99
C TYR A 186 0.68 -1.22 -11.22
N ALA A 187 1.07 -0.37 -10.27
CA ALA A 187 1.97 0.73 -10.57
C ALA A 187 3.15 0.96 -9.60
N VAL A 188 3.41 0.09 -8.62
CA VAL A 188 4.46 0.30 -7.61
C VAL A 188 5.83 0.57 -8.22
N PHE A 189 6.33 -0.33 -9.06
CA PHE A 189 7.69 -0.23 -9.58
C PHE A 189 7.84 0.90 -10.61
N PRO A 190 6.89 1.12 -11.54
CA PRO A 190 6.88 2.31 -12.39
C PRO A 190 6.88 3.61 -11.60
N ARG A 191 6.02 3.73 -10.56
CA ARG A 191 6.00 4.88 -9.65
C ARG A 191 7.32 5.07 -8.93
N PHE A 192 7.89 4.01 -8.38
CA PHE A 192 9.17 4.07 -7.68
C PHE A 192 10.27 4.64 -8.58
N ILE A 193 10.41 4.10 -9.80
CA ILE A 193 11.42 4.58 -10.75
C ILE A 193 11.10 6.01 -11.20
N ARG A 194 9.86 6.30 -11.59
CA ARG A 194 9.49 7.61 -12.10
C ARG A 194 9.65 8.69 -11.06
N LYS A 195 8.95 8.58 -9.94
CA LYS A 195 8.89 9.63 -8.92
C LYS A 195 10.20 9.77 -8.16
N TYR A 196 10.69 8.69 -7.56
CA TYR A 196 11.79 8.79 -6.61
C TYR A 196 13.18 8.74 -7.24
N VAL A 197 13.32 8.10 -8.42
CA VAL A 197 14.60 8.01 -9.11
C VAL A 197 14.74 9.09 -10.17
N ILE A 198 13.80 9.21 -11.09
CA ILE A 198 13.92 10.14 -12.24
C ILE A 198 13.58 11.58 -11.80
N GLU A 199 12.45 11.81 -11.14
CA GLU A 199 11.98 13.17 -10.81
C GLU A 199 12.66 13.73 -9.55
N GLU A 200 12.78 12.93 -8.48
CA GLU A 200 13.35 13.38 -7.21
C GLU A 200 14.84 13.08 -7.06
N ASN A 201 15.42 12.25 -7.93
CA ASN A 201 16.85 11.87 -7.92
C ASN A 201 17.33 11.37 -6.54
N LEU A 202 16.52 10.58 -5.85
CA LEU A 202 16.87 10.05 -4.52
C LEU A 202 17.92 8.93 -4.59
N LEU A 203 17.97 8.20 -5.70
CA LEU A 203 18.85 7.07 -5.96
C LEU A 203 19.35 7.14 -7.42
N THR A 204 20.51 6.50 -7.69
CA THR A 204 20.86 6.23 -9.08
C THR A 204 19.95 5.14 -9.67
N MET A 205 19.84 5.07 -10.99
CA MET A 205 19.03 4.05 -11.67
C MET A 205 19.55 2.63 -11.34
N GLU A 206 20.85 2.43 -11.30
CA GLU A 206 21.48 1.14 -10.99
C GLU A 206 21.12 0.67 -9.58
N GLU A 207 21.18 1.59 -8.60
CA GLU A 207 20.82 1.25 -7.22
C GLU A 207 19.31 0.98 -7.10
N ALA A 208 18.48 1.73 -7.80
CA ALA A 208 17.05 1.49 -7.83
C ALA A 208 16.70 0.12 -8.43
N VAL A 209 17.32 -0.23 -9.58
CA VAL A 209 17.15 -1.54 -10.21
C VAL A 209 17.62 -2.65 -9.28
N ARG A 210 18.77 -2.50 -8.63
CA ARG A 210 19.27 -3.47 -7.65
C ARG A 210 18.24 -3.77 -6.56
N ARG A 211 17.57 -2.75 -6.04
CA ARG A 211 16.59 -2.87 -4.93
C ARG A 211 15.27 -3.55 -5.30
N ILE A 212 14.98 -3.66 -6.59
CA ILE A 212 13.78 -4.33 -7.09
C ILE A 212 14.10 -5.64 -7.82
N THR A 213 15.38 -6.02 -7.92
CA THR A 213 15.83 -7.22 -8.65
C THR A 213 16.81 -8.06 -7.85
N SER A 214 18.11 -7.79 -7.93
CA SER A 214 19.16 -8.65 -7.34
C SER A 214 19.15 -8.64 -5.80
N ALA A 215 18.79 -7.55 -5.16
CA ALA A 215 18.72 -7.51 -3.70
C ALA A 215 17.64 -8.44 -3.14
N PRO A 216 16.36 -8.36 -3.58
CA PRO A 216 15.34 -9.31 -3.12
C PRO A 216 15.63 -10.75 -3.58
N ALA A 217 16.15 -10.97 -4.80
CA ALA A 217 16.51 -12.30 -5.27
C ALA A 217 17.56 -12.96 -4.35
N SER A 218 18.62 -12.22 -4.02
CA SER A 218 19.66 -12.70 -3.10
C SER A 218 19.10 -12.97 -1.70
N ARG A 219 18.21 -12.10 -1.20
CA ARG A 219 17.60 -12.26 0.12
C ARG A 219 16.71 -13.50 0.21
N LEU A 220 16.04 -13.84 -0.89
CA LEU A 220 15.20 -15.02 -1.02
C LEU A 220 16.00 -16.29 -1.42
N GLY A 221 17.33 -16.20 -1.55
CA GLY A 221 18.18 -17.33 -1.94
C GLY A 221 17.99 -17.79 -3.39
N LEU A 222 17.55 -16.91 -4.29
CA LEU A 222 17.43 -17.18 -5.72
C LEU A 222 18.76 -16.88 -6.40
N MET A 223 19.56 -17.91 -6.70
CA MET A 223 20.94 -17.76 -7.14
C MET A 223 21.09 -17.57 -8.66
N ASP A 224 20.03 -17.75 -9.42
CA ASP A 224 20.02 -17.74 -10.88
C ASP A 224 19.07 -16.68 -11.48
N ARG A 225 18.69 -15.67 -10.68
CA ARG A 225 17.77 -14.59 -11.05
C ARG A 225 18.22 -13.23 -10.51
N GLY A 226 17.57 -12.16 -10.96
CA GLY A 226 17.80 -10.80 -10.47
C GLY A 226 19.00 -10.06 -11.09
N LEU A 227 19.71 -10.68 -12.01
CA LEU A 227 20.83 -10.10 -12.76
C LEU A 227 20.78 -10.54 -14.22
N ILE A 228 21.17 -9.64 -15.13
CA ILE A 228 21.42 -10.01 -16.53
C ILE A 228 22.83 -10.60 -16.61
N ARG A 229 22.91 -11.92 -16.63
CA ARG A 229 24.14 -12.67 -16.58
C ARG A 229 24.03 -14.00 -17.36
N PRO A 230 25.06 -14.46 -18.08
CA PRO A 230 25.09 -15.78 -18.70
C PRO A 230 24.79 -16.89 -17.68
N GLY A 231 23.87 -17.79 -18.03
CA GLY A 231 23.41 -18.89 -17.17
C GLY A 231 22.27 -18.53 -16.23
N PHE A 232 21.85 -17.27 -16.16
CA PHE A 232 20.67 -16.85 -15.40
C PHE A 232 19.41 -16.94 -16.25
N TRP A 233 18.27 -17.15 -15.59
CA TRP A 233 16.97 -17.08 -16.25
C TRP A 233 16.72 -15.67 -16.81
N ALA A 234 16.20 -15.60 -18.02
CA ALA A 234 15.86 -14.35 -18.67
C ALA A 234 14.52 -13.82 -18.13
N ASP A 235 14.59 -13.17 -16.95
CA ASP A 235 13.52 -12.35 -16.38
C ASP A 235 13.92 -10.90 -16.59
N ILE A 236 13.40 -10.28 -17.67
CA ILE A 236 13.90 -9.01 -18.17
C ILE A 236 12.72 -8.05 -18.39
N VAL A 237 12.89 -6.81 -17.97
CA VAL A 237 11.99 -5.71 -18.31
C VAL A 237 12.71 -4.71 -19.19
N VAL A 238 12.13 -4.37 -20.33
CA VAL A 238 12.58 -3.29 -21.22
C VAL A 238 11.59 -2.15 -21.07
N PHE A 239 12.08 -0.98 -20.69
CA PHE A 239 11.26 0.20 -20.50
C PHE A 239 11.92 1.48 -21.01
N ASP A 240 11.12 2.46 -21.39
CA ASP A 240 11.57 3.79 -21.77
C ASP A 240 11.55 4.70 -20.52
N PRO A 241 12.70 5.12 -19.98
CA PRO A 241 12.76 5.94 -18.78
C PRO A 241 12.16 7.35 -18.98
N ILE A 242 12.08 7.84 -20.21
CA ILE A 242 11.49 9.16 -20.51
C ILE A 242 9.97 9.09 -20.40
N ASN A 243 9.37 8.03 -20.94
CA ASN A 243 7.92 7.86 -21.01
C ASN A 243 7.37 6.95 -19.90
N LEU A 244 8.22 6.37 -19.06
CA LEU A 244 7.77 5.54 -17.92
C LEU A 244 6.95 6.39 -16.96
N ARG A 245 5.70 5.98 -16.73
CA ARG A 245 4.82 6.61 -15.72
C ARG A 245 3.73 5.68 -15.24
N GLU A 246 3.38 5.82 -13.98
CA GLU A 246 2.17 5.21 -13.45
C GLU A 246 0.92 5.94 -13.99
N LYS A 247 -0.14 5.19 -14.23
CA LYS A 247 -1.48 5.71 -14.55
C LYS A 247 -2.47 5.44 -13.44
N ALA A 248 -2.26 4.36 -12.70
CA ALA A 248 -3.09 3.96 -11.58
C ALA A 248 -3.13 5.05 -10.50
N THR A 249 -4.34 5.45 -10.12
CA THR A 249 -4.61 6.42 -9.06
C THR A 249 -5.52 5.81 -8.00
N TYR A 250 -5.67 6.47 -6.85
CA TYR A 250 -6.62 6.01 -5.83
C TYR A 250 -8.07 5.98 -6.32
N LYS A 251 -8.44 6.84 -7.26
CA LYS A 251 -9.79 6.89 -7.84
C LYS A 251 -9.99 5.94 -9.02
N ASP A 252 -8.91 5.68 -9.74
CA ASP A 252 -8.88 4.79 -10.89
C ASP A 252 -7.62 3.92 -10.82
N PRO A 253 -7.65 2.86 -9.98
CA PRO A 253 -6.46 2.07 -9.67
C PRO A 253 -6.12 1.02 -10.72
N VAL A 254 -7.08 0.62 -11.56
CA VAL A 254 -6.96 -0.50 -12.49
C VAL A 254 -6.45 0.00 -13.84
N GLN A 255 -5.15 0.32 -13.88
CA GLN A 255 -4.52 0.83 -15.10
C GLN A 255 -3.09 0.29 -15.24
N TYR A 256 -2.74 -0.19 -16.43
CA TYR A 256 -1.35 -0.50 -16.76
C TYR A 256 -0.51 0.78 -16.85
N PRO A 257 0.77 0.71 -16.44
CA PRO A 257 1.71 1.81 -16.62
C PRO A 257 2.03 2.04 -18.11
N GLU A 258 2.51 3.25 -18.43
CA GLU A 258 3.08 3.57 -19.74
C GLU A 258 4.60 3.43 -19.71
N GLY A 259 5.22 3.23 -20.89
CA GLY A 259 6.67 3.16 -21.06
C GLY A 259 7.26 1.78 -20.76
N ILE A 260 6.47 0.75 -20.55
CA ILE A 260 6.92 -0.65 -20.49
C ILE A 260 6.81 -1.23 -21.90
N GLU A 261 7.96 -1.52 -22.53
CA GLU A 261 8.01 -2.06 -23.88
C GLU A 261 7.88 -3.59 -23.89
N TYR A 262 8.68 -4.28 -23.06
CA TYR A 262 8.65 -5.73 -22.96
C TYR A 262 8.78 -6.18 -21.50
N VAL A 263 8.07 -7.25 -21.17
CA VAL A 263 8.33 -8.06 -19.98
C VAL A 263 8.57 -9.49 -20.42
N ILE A 264 9.71 -10.02 -20.06
CA ILE A 264 10.15 -11.39 -20.39
C ILE A 264 10.24 -12.14 -19.06
N VAL A 265 9.58 -13.29 -18.99
CA VAL A 265 9.58 -14.17 -17.83
C VAL A 265 10.06 -15.56 -18.25
N ASN A 266 11.09 -16.07 -17.62
CA ASN A 266 11.71 -17.36 -17.99
C ASN A 266 12.05 -17.48 -19.49
N GLY A 267 12.43 -16.37 -20.14
CA GLY A 267 12.76 -16.31 -21.56
C GLY A 267 11.58 -16.17 -22.53
N VAL A 268 10.36 -16.05 -22.01
CA VAL A 268 9.14 -15.89 -22.81
C VAL A 268 8.61 -14.47 -22.68
N ILE A 269 8.27 -13.81 -23.78
CA ILE A 269 7.66 -12.48 -23.80
C ILE A 269 6.22 -12.60 -23.27
N THR A 270 5.97 -12.02 -22.08
CA THR A 270 4.66 -12.00 -21.43
C THR A 270 3.93 -10.66 -21.61
N VAL A 271 4.70 -9.58 -21.82
CA VAL A 271 4.17 -8.26 -22.20
C VAL A 271 4.94 -7.74 -23.39
N GLU A 272 4.24 -7.22 -24.40
CA GLU A 272 4.78 -6.57 -25.56
C GLU A 272 4.05 -5.25 -25.81
N LYS A 273 4.79 -4.13 -25.91
CA LYS A 273 4.26 -2.78 -26.10
C LYS A 273 3.12 -2.44 -25.12
N GLY A 274 3.34 -2.76 -23.85
CA GLY A 274 2.39 -2.50 -22.76
C GLY A 274 1.16 -3.42 -22.73
N LYS A 275 1.08 -4.44 -23.58
CA LYS A 275 -0.05 -5.39 -23.62
C LYS A 275 0.38 -6.80 -23.24
N HIS A 276 -0.42 -7.48 -22.42
CA HIS A 276 -0.18 -8.87 -22.07
C HIS A 276 -0.38 -9.78 -23.29
N THR A 277 0.57 -10.66 -23.55
CA THR A 277 0.56 -11.57 -24.73
C THR A 277 -0.35 -12.80 -24.55
N GLY A 278 -0.81 -13.05 -23.33
CA GLY A 278 -1.51 -14.28 -22.97
C GLY A 278 -0.59 -15.44 -22.55
N ALA A 279 0.74 -15.27 -22.65
CA ALA A 279 1.69 -16.30 -22.26
C ALA A 279 1.76 -16.49 -20.74
N LEU A 280 1.64 -17.74 -20.28
CA LEU A 280 1.72 -18.13 -18.87
C LEU A 280 3.09 -18.75 -18.57
N ALA A 281 4.11 -17.91 -18.49
CA ALA A 281 5.52 -18.32 -18.35
C ALA A 281 6.00 -18.42 -16.89
N GLY A 282 5.18 -18.03 -15.92
CA GLY A 282 5.51 -18.06 -14.49
C GLY A 282 5.69 -19.50 -13.98
N LYS A 283 6.62 -19.67 -13.04
CA LYS A 283 6.88 -20.94 -12.34
C LYS A 283 7.02 -20.69 -10.83
N PRO A 284 6.57 -21.62 -9.98
CA PRO A 284 6.88 -21.59 -8.56
C PRO A 284 8.39 -21.64 -8.36
N LEU A 285 8.92 -20.74 -7.56
CA LEU A 285 10.35 -20.69 -7.22
C LEU A 285 10.56 -21.34 -5.85
N LYS A 286 11.70 -22.03 -5.69
CA LYS A 286 12.13 -22.62 -4.43
C LYS A 286 13.41 -21.95 -3.98
N HIS A 287 13.60 -21.84 -2.68
CA HIS A 287 14.87 -21.42 -2.09
C HIS A 287 15.98 -22.36 -2.54
N GLN A 288 17.09 -21.81 -3.02
CA GLN A 288 18.17 -22.57 -3.64
C GLN A 288 19.41 -22.71 -2.73
N VAL A 289 19.41 -22.01 -1.60
CA VAL A 289 20.50 -22.09 -0.62
C VAL A 289 20.02 -22.95 0.56
N GLU A 290 20.77 -24.00 0.89
CA GLU A 290 20.53 -24.73 2.12
C GLU A 290 20.79 -23.81 3.32
N LEU A 291 19.82 -23.72 4.23
CA LEU A 291 20.02 -23.01 5.49
C LEU A 291 20.96 -23.85 6.37
N PRO A 292 21.95 -23.22 7.03
CA PRO A 292 22.87 -23.93 7.90
C PRO A 292 22.18 -24.57 9.10
#